data_8c79262c04004bfde8e9a9fef822a89e
#
_entry.id   8c79262c04004bfde8e9a9fef822a89e
#
_cell.length_a   1.000
_cell.length_b   1.000
_cell.length_c   1.000
_cell.angle_alpha   90.00
_cell.angle_beta   90.00
_cell.angle_gamma   90.00
#
_symmetry.space_group_name_H-M   'P 1'
#
loop_
_entity.id
_entity.type
_entity.pdbx_description
1 polymer ?
#
loop_
_entity_poly.entity_id
_entity_poly.type
_entity_poly.pdbx_seq_one_letter_code
_entity_poly.pdbx_strand_id
1 'polypeptide(L)'
;MNYLLTDPIIKNSQLLYHFISIEKEEDFEAIKQTFEKMKPPENINENKNLLGQANIEINKTKEEYYDNIKNKVHSKENLFMRLNQNIKFLNNNIKDFCFHLEVISKNFQDLSKSNTIQFDGEKAIQIYNSFNKLFKDWSNTLQKHNEIICTDIREYFKHVKNNYNSIDNLIKLVDTNRSNFKTHEKTLIGKKDSLIQKGYINKTDRIDEEQKRTVLMTIIPEETNDVIRLKKIYGYYLNRFVEEFERLKSVNGQWHSAILKNTSIKIIAVYEDFQKNHIDSINAIG
;
A
#
# COMPACT_ATOMS: atom_id res chain seq x y z
N MET A 1 -2.54 -13.92 -0.97
CA MET A 1 -3.95 -14.30 -0.76
C MET A 1 -4.51 -13.84 0.60
N ASN A 2 -3.84 -14.13 1.73
CA ASN A 2 -4.34 -13.71 3.07
C ASN A 2 -4.65 -12.20 3.20
N TYR A 3 -3.97 -11.33 2.45
CA TYR A 3 -4.21 -9.89 2.50
C TYR A 3 -5.55 -9.46 1.89
N LEU A 4 -5.94 -10.06 0.76
CA LEU A 4 -7.24 -9.77 0.13
C LEU A 4 -8.41 -10.16 1.05
N LEU A 5 -8.22 -11.18 1.89
CA LEU A 5 -9.22 -11.65 2.84
C LEU A 5 -9.36 -10.76 4.09
N THR A 6 -8.45 -9.81 4.31
CA THR A 6 -8.57 -8.82 5.42
C THR A 6 -9.46 -7.64 5.08
N ASP A 7 -9.68 -7.36 3.78
CA ASP A 7 -10.60 -6.30 3.35
C ASP A 7 -12.05 -6.85 3.35
N PRO A 8 -12.96 -6.29 4.15
CA PRO A 8 -14.34 -6.79 4.25
C PRO A 8 -15.14 -6.67 2.95
N ILE A 9 -14.80 -5.71 2.09
CA ILE A 9 -15.45 -5.54 0.78
C ILE A 9 -14.94 -6.61 -0.18
N ILE A 10 -13.63 -6.82 -0.24
CA ILE A 10 -13.00 -7.81 -1.12
C ILE A 10 -13.37 -9.23 -0.65
N LYS A 11 -13.33 -9.50 0.67
CA LYS A 11 -13.69 -10.79 1.25
C LYS A 11 -15.11 -11.23 0.87
N ASN A 12 -16.04 -10.30 0.78
CA ASN A 12 -17.43 -10.55 0.43
C ASN A 12 -17.72 -10.37 -1.06
N SER A 13 -16.69 -10.12 -1.88
CA SER A 13 -16.82 -9.94 -3.32
C SER A 13 -17.06 -11.28 -4.03
N GLN A 14 -18.11 -11.34 -4.83
CA GLN A 14 -18.36 -12.49 -5.72
C GLN A 14 -17.17 -12.73 -6.67
N LEU A 15 -16.49 -11.67 -7.10
CA LEU A 15 -15.29 -11.77 -7.93
C LEU A 15 -14.15 -12.54 -7.22
N LEU A 16 -13.92 -12.25 -5.95
CA LEU A 16 -12.91 -12.97 -5.17
C LEU A 16 -13.32 -14.43 -4.97
N TYR A 17 -14.60 -14.69 -4.70
CA TYR A 17 -15.11 -16.05 -4.57
C TYR A 17 -14.87 -16.85 -5.86
N HIS A 18 -15.22 -16.29 -7.02
CA HIS A 18 -14.98 -16.93 -8.31
C HIS A 18 -13.48 -17.11 -8.58
N PHE A 19 -12.64 -16.11 -8.27
CA PHE A 19 -11.20 -16.22 -8.41
C PHE A 19 -10.58 -17.38 -7.60
N ILE A 20 -11.10 -17.62 -6.40
CA ILE A 20 -10.59 -18.69 -5.52
C ILE A 20 -11.14 -20.07 -5.90
N SER A 21 -12.37 -20.15 -6.41
CA SER A 21 -13.10 -21.40 -6.65
C SER A 21 -12.96 -21.95 -8.08
N ILE A 22 -12.38 -21.20 -9.02
CA ILE A 22 -12.18 -21.64 -10.40
C ILE A 22 -10.84 -22.35 -10.55
N GLU A 23 -10.89 -23.60 -10.95
CA GLU A 23 -9.68 -24.45 -11.16
C GLU A 23 -9.10 -24.33 -12.58
N LYS A 24 -9.93 -23.92 -13.56
CA LYS A 24 -9.52 -23.84 -14.96
C LYS A 24 -9.32 -22.40 -15.42
N GLU A 25 -8.19 -22.13 -16.06
CA GLU A 25 -7.81 -20.81 -16.54
C GLU A 25 -8.81 -20.25 -17.59
N GLU A 26 -9.37 -21.11 -18.44
CA GLU A 26 -10.37 -20.73 -19.45
C GLU A 26 -11.67 -20.20 -18.83
N ASP A 27 -12.13 -20.84 -17.76
CA ASP A 27 -13.33 -20.43 -17.02
C ASP A 27 -13.07 -19.12 -16.27
N PHE A 28 -11.86 -18.93 -15.75
CA PHE A 28 -11.44 -17.69 -15.10
C PHE A 28 -11.43 -16.51 -16.07
N GLU A 29 -10.84 -16.67 -17.26
CA GLU A 29 -10.81 -15.60 -18.28
C GLU A 29 -12.21 -15.21 -18.76
N ALA A 30 -13.13 -16.16 -18.93
CA ALA A 30 -14.52 -15.87 -19.29
C ALA A 30 -15.25 -15.04 -18.22
N ILE A 31 -15.06 -15.39 -16.95
CA ILE A 31 -15.64 -14.66 -15.83
C ILE A 31 -14.98 -13.29 -15.65
N LYS A 32 -13.66 -13.20 -15.78
CA LYS A 32 -12.92 -11.93 -15.76
C LYS A 32 -13.44 -10.96 -16.82
N GLN A 33 -13.61 -11.41 -18.08
CA GLN A 33 -14.18 -10.59 -19.14
C GLN A 33 -15.61 -10.12 -18.85
N THR A 34 -16.39 -10.91 -18.13
CA THR A 34 -17.75 -10.53 -17.70
C THR A 34 -17.68 -9.40 -16.68
N PHE A 35 -16.77 -9.49 -15.69
CA PHE A 35 -16.59 -8.44 -14.68
C PHE A 35 -15.95 -7.17 -15.26
N GLU A 36 -15.03 -7.28 -16.20
CA GLU A 36 -14.44 -6.12 -16.89
C GLU A 36 -15.46 -5.34 -17.72
N LYS A 37 -16.49 -6.01 -18.23
CA LYS A 37 -17.61 -5.38 -18.95
C LYS A 37 -18.67 -4.80 -18.00
N MET A 38 -18.70 -5.22 -16.76
CA MET A 38 -19.58 -4.61 -15.76
C MET A 38 -19.12 -3.17 -15.53
N LYS A 39 -20.00 -2.22 -15.81
CA LYS A 39 -19.73 -0.84 -15.40
C LYS A 39 -19.45 -0.83 -13.89
N PRO A 40 -18.43 -0.09 -13.39
CA PRO A 40 -18.30 0.12 -11.97
C PRO A 40 -19.65 0.62 -11.45
N PRO A 41 -20.06 0.22 -10.22
CA PRO A 41 -21.34 0.64 -9.65
C PRO A 41 -21.43 2.16 -9.81
N GLU A 42 -22.48 2.55 -10.53
CA GLU A 42 -22.72 3.95 -10.88
C GLU A 42 -22.52 4.81 -9.65
N ASN A 43 -21.89 5.93 -9.87
CA ASN A 43 -21.45 6.92 -8.87
C ASN A 43 -22.25 6.81 -7.56
N ILE A 44 -21.58 6.72 -6.43
CA ILE A 44 -22.18 6.76 -5.07
C ILE A 44 -23.24 7.88 -4.94
N ASN A 45 -23.14 8.92 -5.78
CA ASN A 45 -24.11 10.01 -5.94
C ASN A 45 -25.53 9.52 -6.31
N GLU A 46 -25.67 8.37 -6.97
CA GLU A 46 -26.94 7.81 -7.43
C GLU A 46 -27.46 6.70 -6.51
N ASN A 47 -26.62 6.14 -5.66
CA ASN A 47 -27.01 5.05 -4.77
C ASN A 47 -27.62 5.61 -3.48
N LYS A 48 -28.90 6.02 -3.54
CA LYS A 48 -29.69 6.54 -2.41
C LYS A 48 -29.69 5.59 -1.21
N ASN A 49 -29.52 4.28 -1.42
CA ASN A 49 -29.52 3.28 -0.37
C ASN A 49 -28.22 3.29 0.47
N LEU A 50 -27.07 3.54 -0.14
CA LEU A 50 -25.79 3.65 0.58
C LEU A 50 -25.74 4.91 1.45
N LEU A 51 -26.28 6.02 0.95
CA LEU A 51 -26.35 7.28 1.69
C LEU A 51 -27.40 7.25 2.82
N GLY A 52 -28.38 6.36 2.76
CA GLY A 52 -29.41 6.19 3.79
C GLY A 52 -28.97 5.35 4.99
N GLN A 53 -27.98 4.48 4.82
CA GLN A 53 -27.53 3.54 5.85
C GLN A 53 -26.22 3.95 6.55
N ALA A 54 -25.43 4.87 5.98
CA ALA A 54 -24.17 5.30 6.54
C ALA A 54 -24.37 6.38 7.62
N ASN A 55 -23.60 6.29 8.70
CA ASN A 55 -23.48 7.37 9.67
C ASN A 55 -22.76 8.56 9.00
N ILE A 56 -23.55 9.56 8.56
CA ILE A 56 -23.11 10.65 7.69
C ILE A 56 -22.79 11.92 8.51
N GLU A 57 -22.62 11.78 9.79
CA GLU A 57 -22.36 12.92 10.67
C GLU A 57 -20.98 13.51 10.41
N ILE A 58 -20.96 14.77 9.95
CA ILE A 58 -19.73 15.55 9.88
C ILE A 58 -19.41 16.04 11.29
N ASN A 59 -18.40 15.44 11.89
CA ASN A 59 -17.93 15.80 13.22
C ASN A 59 -16.62 16.62 13.07
N LYS A 60 -16.54 17.74 13.77
CA LYS A 60 -15.35 18.60 13.81
C LYS A 60 -14.07 17.82 14.14
N THR A 61 -14.14 16.87 15.07
CA THR A 61 -13.02 16.01 15.43
C THR A 61 -12.52 15.18 14.23
N LYS A 62 -13.43 14.67 13.38
CA LYS A 62 -13.06 13.92 12.18
C LYS A 62 -12.43 14.81 11.10
N GLU A 63 -12.92 16.05 10.96
CA GLU A 63 -12.31 17.02 10.05
C GLU A 63 -10.89 17.40 10.50
N GLU A 64 -10.70 17.68 11.78
CA GLU A 64 -9.38 17.98 12.35
C GLU A 64 -8.43 16.79 12.22
N TYR A 65 -8.92 15.58 12.44
CA TYR A 65 -8.18 14.35 12.24
C TYR A 65 -7.76 14.18 10.77
N TYR A 66 -8.69 14.40 9.84
CA TYR A 66 -8.43 14.35 8.41
C TYR A 66 -7.34 15.38 8.00
N ASP A 67 -7.51 16.65 8.39
CA ASP A 67 -6.58 17.73 8.04
C ASP A 67 -5.17 17.50 8.62
N ASN A 68 -5.06 16.86 9.79
CA ASN A 68 -3.78 16.49 10.40
C ASN A 68 -3.07 15.34 9.67
N ILE A 69 -3.83 14.43 9.04
CA ILE A 69 -3.26 13.21 8.45
C ILE A 69 -2.93 13.38 6.98
N LYS A 70 -3.73 14.11 6.21
CA LYS A 70 -3.58 14.16 4.74
C LYS A 70 -2.17 14.53 4.27
N ASN A 71 -1.52 15.50 4.91
CA ASN A 71 -0.14 15.91 4.56
C ASN A 71 0.90 14.83 4.91
N LYS A 72 0.63 14.04 5.96
CA LYS A 72 1.51 12.95 6.41
C LYS A 72 1.41 11.72 5.50
N VAL A 73 0.24 11.46 4.91
CA VAL A 73 0.02 10.35 3.97
C VAL A 73 0.92 10.51 2.76
N HIS A 74 0.88 11.65 2.09
CA HIS A 74 1.71 11.92 0.91
C HIS A 74 3.22 11.83 1.22
N SER A 75 3.65 12.35 2.37
CA SER A 75 5.04 12.22 2.82
C SER A 75 5.45 10.75 3.01
N LYS A 76 4.59 9.94 3.62
CA LYS A 76 4.86 8.50 3.81
C LYS A 76 4.88 7.71 2.50
N GLU A 77 3.98 8.00 1.58
CA GLU A 77 3.99 7.37 0.23
C GLU A 77 5.33 7.59 -0.46
N ASN A 78 5.82 8.83 -0.46
CA ASN A 78 7.13 9.18 -1.03
C ASN A 78 8.29 8.45 -0.35
N LEU A 79 8.26 8.29 0.97
CA LEU A 79 9.28 7.53 1.71
C LEU A 79 9.29 6.05 1.30
N PHE A 80 8.13 5.40 1.20
CA PHE A 80 8.05 4.01 0.76
C PHE A 80 8.45 3.82 -0.70
N MET A 81 8.17 4.79 -1.56
CA MET A 81 8.67 4.79 -2.94
C MET A 81 10.20 4.82 -2.97
N ARG A 82 10.84 5.71 -2.20
CA ARG A 82 12.31 5.80 -2.08
C ARG A 82 12.92 4.52 -1.52
N LEU A 83 12.33 3.94 -0.47
CA LEU A 83 12.77 2.67 0.10
C LEU A 83 12.75 1.56 -0.95
N ASN A 84 11.66 1.43 -1.71
CA ASN A 84 11.56 0.44 -2.77
C ASN A 84 12.62 0.63 -3.87
N GLN A 85 12.91 1.89 -4.25
CA GLN A 85 13.98 2.22 -5.20
C GLN A 85 15.37 1.84 -4.65
N ASN A 86 15.66 2.21 -3.40
CA ASN A 86 16.96 1.91 -2.77
C ASN A 86 17.19 0.40 -2.66
N ILE A 87 16.16 -0.39 -2.34
CA ILE A 87 16.26 -1.85 -2.31
C ILE A 87 16.52 -2.40 -3.72
N LYS A 88 15.93 -1.81 -4.77
CA LYS A 88 16.23 -2.18 -6.15
C LYS A 88 17.70 -1.92 -6.51
N PHE A 89 18.26 -0.78 -6.11
CA PHE A 89 19.69 -0.49 -6.32
C PHE A 89 20.58 -1.45 -5.52
N LEU A 90 20.25 -1.71 -4.26
CA LEU A 90 20.97 -2.69 -3.44
C LEU A 90 20.99 -4.07 -4.10
N ASN A 91 19.85 -4.54 -4.60
CA ASN A 91 19.75 -5.81 -5.32
C ASN A 91 20.70 -5.88 -6.53
N ASN A 92 20.78 -4.81 -7.32
CA ASN A 92 21.68 -4.78 -8.47
C ASN A 92 23.16 -4.81 -8.03
N ASN A 93 23.53 -4.02 -7.04
CA ASN A 93 24.90 -4.00 -6.50
C ASN A 93 25.32 -5.35 -5.93
N ILE A 94 24.41 -6.06 -5.24
CA ILE A 94 24.70 -7.41 -4.75
C ILE A 94 24.89 -8.39 -5.88
N LYS A 95 24.12 -8.31 -6.97
CA LYS A 95 24.30 -9.17 -8.15
C LYS A 95 25.67 -8.95 -8.80
N ASP A 96 26.08 -7.69 -8.95
CA ASP A 96 27.39 -7.35 -9.50
C ASP A 96 28.51 -7.87 -8.58
N PHE A 97 28.36 -7.73 -7.27
CA PHE A 97 29.30 -8.26 -6.30
C PHE A 97 29.38 -9.79 -6.35
N CYS A 98 28.26 -10.50 -6.46
CA CYS A 98 28.21 -11.95 -6.62
C CYS A 98 28.95 -12.38 -7.89
N PHE A 99 28.78 -11.67 -9.01
CA PHE A 99 29.52 -11.93 -10.24
C PHE A 99 31.04 -11.83 -10.02
N HIS A 100 31.53 -10.83 -9.31
CA HIS A 100 32.95 -10.71 -9.00
C HIS A 100 33.47 -11.83 -8.12
N LEU A 101 32.69 -12.28 -7.14
CA LEU A 101 33.04 -13.46 -6.31
C LEU A 101 33.14 -14.73 -7.14
N GLU A 102 32.24 -14.93 -8.11
CA GLU A 102 32.29 -16.07 -9.04
C GLU A 102 33.52 -16.05 -9.93
N VAL A 103 33.92 -14.86 -10.42
CA VAL A 103 35.15 -14.68 -11.19
C VAL A 103 36.39 -15.03 -10.34
N ILE A 104 36.44 -14.56 -9.10
CA ILE A 104 37.54 -14.90 -8.16
C ILE A 104 37.57 -16.41 -7.90
N SER A 105 36.42 -17.04 -7.63
CA SER A 105 36.29 -18.46 -7.47
C SER A 105 36.85 -19.24 -8.66
N LYS A 106 36.50 -18.82 -9.89
CA LYS A 106 36.98 -19.42 -11.12
C LYS A 106 38.52 -19.29 -11.25
N ASN A 107 39.08 -18.11 -10.93
CA ASN A 107 40.52 -17.92 -10.97
C ASN A 107 41.26 -18.88 -10.04
N PHE A 108 40.75 -19.12 -8.82
CA PHE A 108 41.32 -20.12 -7.91
C PHE A 108 41.17 -21.55 -8.46
N GLN A 109 40.05 -21.85 -9.12
CA GLN A 109 39.88 -23.15 -9.78
C GLN A 109 40.90 -23.36 -10.91
N ASP A 110 41.17 -22.33 -11.70
CA ASP A 110 42.12 -22.40 -12.78
C ASP A 110 43.57 -22.53 -12.24
N LEU A 111 43.91 -21.84 -11.16
CA LEU A 111 45.17 -22.00 -10.44
C LEU A 111 45.33 -23.45 -9.94
N SER A 112 44.29 -24.05 -9.35
CA SER A 112 44.36 -25.43 -8.85
C SER A 112 44.52 -26.48 -9.96
N LYS A 113 44.09 -26.16 -11.19
CA LYS A 113 44.20 -27.07 -12.38
C LYS A 113 45.46 -26.83 -13.19
N SER A 114 46.09 -25.67 -13.05
CA SER A 114 47.37 -25.42 -13.73
C SER A 114 48.43 -26.38 -13.19
N ASN A 115 49.44 -26.71 -14.01
CA ASN A 115 50.54 -27.63 -13.63
C ASN A 115 51.42 -27.08 -12.49
N THR A 116 50.84 -26.50 -11.46
CA THR A 116 51.49 -25.84 -10.34
C THR A 116 52.09 -26.83 -9.32
N ILE A 117 51.79 -28.15 -9.42
CA ILE A 117 52.39 -29.16 -8.54
C ILE A 117 53.92 -29.05 -8.51
N GLN A 118 54.56 -28.73 -9.63
CA GLN A 118 56.01 -28.54 -9.70
C GLN A 118 56.53 -27.27 -9.02
N PHE A 119 55.69 -26.27 -8.88
CA PHE A 119 56.04 -24.95 -8.31
C PHE A 119 55.53 -24.76 -6.90
N ASP A 120 54.27 -25.11 -6.65
CA ASP A 120 53.55 -24.77 -5.42
C ASP A 120 53.34 -25.93 -4.46
N GLY A 121 53.46 -27.19 -4.97
CA GLY A 121 53.22 -28.40 -4.19
C GLY A 121 51.74 -28.72 -3.91
N GLU A 122 51.49 -29.95 -3.42
CA GLU A 122 50.12 -30.43 -3.18
C GLU A 122 49.30 -29.59 -2.16
N LYS A 123 49.97 -29.03 -1.16
CA LYS A 123 49.34 -28.22 -0.14
C LYS A 123 48.78 -26.94 -0.72
N ALA A 124 49.44 -26.27 -1.66
CA ALA A 124 48.98 -25.09 -2.33
C ALA A 124 47.71 -25.37 -3.17
N ILE A 125 47.65 -26.52 -3.85
CA ILE A 125 46.46 -26.93 -4.61
C ILE A 125 45.25 -27.11 -3.70
N GLN A 126 45.42 -27.69 -2.52
CA GLN A 126 44.36 -27.82 -1.53
C GLN A 126 43.86 -26.46 -1.07
N ILE A 127 44.77 -25.50 -0.82
CA ILE A 127 44.43 -24.13 -0.46
C ILE A 127 43.64 -23.45 -1.59
N TYR A 128 44.07 -23.56 -2.86
CA TYR A 128 43.34 -22.97 -4.00
C TYR A 128 41.94 -23.58 -4.15
N ASN A 129 41.77 -24.87 -3.97
CA ASN A 129 40.46 -25.51 -4.00
C ASN A 129 39.57 -25.02 -2.85
N SER A 130 40.12 -24.78 -1.67
CA SER A 130 39.39 -24.24 -0.53
C SER A 130 38.94 -22.82 -0.76
N PHE A 131 39.79 -21.96 -1.34
CA PHE A 131 39.40 -20.60 -1.73
C PHE A 131 38.35 -20.59 -2.85
N ASN A 132 38.48 -21.45 -3.86
CA ASN A 132 37.46 -21.63 -4.89
C ASN A 132 36.08 -21.92 -4.25
N LYS A 133 36.05 -22.91 -3.34
CA LYS A 133 34.82 -23.27 -2.62
C LYS A 133 34.29 -22.09 -1.80
N LEU A 134 35.16 -21.41 -1.04
CA LEU A 134 34.79 -20.26 -0.19
C LEU A 134 34.11 -19.15 -0.99
N PHE A 135 34.72 -18.70 -2.07
CA PHE A 135 34.17 -17.59 -2.87
C PHE A 135 32.89 -17.98 -3.60
N LYS A 136 32.77 -19.23 -4.06
CA LYS A 136 31.54 -19.74 -4.65
C LYS A 136 30.39 -19.81 -3.65
N ASP A 137 30.66 -20.34 -2.45
CA ASP A 137 29.65 -20.45 -1.41
C ASP A 137 29.25 -19.06 -0.88
N TRP A 138 30.17 -18.11 -0.84
CA TRP A 138 29.86 -16.74 -0.48
C TRP A 138 28.97 -16.08 -1.52
N SER A 139 29.23 -16.23 -2.82
CA SER A 139 28.34 -15.75 -3.87
C SER A 139 26.93 -16.34 -3.73
N ASN A 140 26.81 -17.66 -3.56
CA ASN A 140 25.53 -18.34 -3.39
C ASN A 140 24.76 -17.84 -2.14
N THR A 141 25.47 -17.61 -1.04
CA THR A 141 24.89 -17.09 0.20
C THR A 141 24.32 -15.69 0.02
N LEU A 142 25.07 -14.81 -0.64
CA LEU A 142 24.61 -13.45 -0.94
C LEU A 142 23.46 -13.43 -1.94
N GLN A 143 23.43 -14.32 -2.92
CA GLN A 143 22.29 -14.46 -3.84
C GLN A 143 21.01 -14.85 -3.07
N LYS A 144 21.08 -15.87 -2.21
CA LYS A 144 19.95 -16.27 -1.34
C LYS A 144 19.48 -15.13 -0.43
N HIS A 145 20.42 -14.43 0.21
CA HIS A 145 20.10 -13.24 1.03
C HIS A 145 19.37 -12.17 0.21
N ASN A 146 19.86 -11.90 -1.00
CA ASN A 146 19.27 -10.91 -1.89
C ASN A 146 17.86 -11.30 -2.36
N GLU A 147 17.63 -12.57 -2.64
CA GLU A 147 16.29 -13.11 -2.96
C GLU A 147 15.31 -12.89 -1.80
N ILE A 148 15.72 -13.17 -0.56
CA ILE A 148 14.91 -12.96 0.63
C ILE A 148 14.53 -11.47 0.77
N ILE A 149 15.50 -10.56 0.61
CA ILE A 149 15.23 -9.11 0.67
C ILE A 149 14.24 -8.70 -0.43
N CYS A 150 14.42 -9.20 -1.65
CA CYS A 150 13.56 -8.85 -2.77
C CYS A 150 12.14 -9.40 -2.64
N THR A 151 12.00 -10.64 -2.18
CA THR A 151 10.69 -11.28 -2.05
C THR A 151 9.92 -10.79 -0.82
N ASP A 152 10.59 -10.67 0.32
CA ASP A 152 9.91 -10.34 1.57
C ASP A 152 9.81 -8.81 1.78
N ILE A 153 10.93 -8.09 1.71
CA ILE A 153 10.97 -6.67 2.09
C ILE A 153 10.51 -5.76 0.95
N ARG A 154 11.04 -5.97 -0.26
CA ARG A 154 10.72 -5.11 -1.39
C ARG A 154 9.24 -5.22 -1.80
N GLU A 155 8.72 -6.44 -1.93
CA GLU A 155 7.31 -6.62 -2.28
C GLU A 155 6.39 -6.12 -1.17
N TYR A 156 6.80 -6.25 0.09
CA TYR A 156 6.09 -5.65 1.20
C TYR A 156 6.03 -4.11 1.09
N PHE A 157 7.15 -3.42 0.87
CA PHE A 157 7.14 -1.96 0.72
C PHE A 157 6.37 -1.48 -0.50
N LYS A 158 6.42 -2.22 -1.60
CA LYS A 158 5.59 -1.96 -2.78
C LYS A 158 4.10 -2.03 -2.44
N HIS A 159 3.73 -3.02 -1.64
CA HIS A 159 2.36 -3.19 -1.19
C HIS A 159 1.91 -2.04 -0.25
N VAL A 160 2.72 -1.70 0.75
CA VAL A 160 2.44 -0.57 1.66
C VAL A 160 2.33 0.75 0.88
N LYS A 161 3.22 0.99 -0.09
CA LYS A 161 3.12 2.14 -0.99
C LYS A 161 1.78 2.20 -1.71
N ASN A 162 1.31 1.07 -2.26
CA ASN A 162 0.03 1.01 -2.96
C ASN A 162 -1.16 1.31 -2.03
N ASN A 163 -1.09 0.88 -0.76
CA ASN A 163 -2.08 1.23 0.26
C ASN A 163 -2.14 2.74 0.51
N TYR A 164 -0.97 3.39 0.65
CA TYR A 164 -0.92 4.86 0.80
C TYR A 164 -1.42 5.59 -0.44
N ASN A 165 -1.14 5.08 -1.64
CA ASN A 165 -1.69 5.62 -2.89
C ASN A 165 -3.24 5.52 -2.94
N SER A 166 -3.80 4.43 -2.44
CA SER A 166 -5.26 4.28 -2.34
C SER A 166 -5.87 5.29 -1.35
N ILE A 167 -5.20 5.55 -0.23
CA ILE A 167 -5.59 6.60 0.71
C ILE A 167 -5.47 7.99 0.09
N ASP A 168 -4.42 8.27 -0.69
CA ASP A 168 -4.26 9.55 -1.38
C ASP A 168 -5.41 9.82 -2.38
N ASN A 169 -5.87 8.77 -3.09
CA ASN A 169 -7.04 8.88 -3.94
C ASN A 169 -8.32 9.18 -3.14
N LEU A 170 -8.48 8.58 -1.97
CA LEU A 170 -9.61 8.88 -1.08
C LEU A 170 -9.53 10.30 -0.53
N ILE A 171 -8.33 10.82 -0.23
CA ILE A 171 -8.09 12.23 0.15
C ILE A 171 -8.59 13.17 -0.96
N LYS A 172 -8.27 12.90 -2.22
CA LYS A 172 -8.74 13.70 -3.36
C LYS A 172 -10.27 13.74 -3.44
N LEU A 173 -10.92 12.60 -3.19
CA LEU A 173 -12.38 12.53 -3.14
C LEU A 173 -12.97 13.34 -1.98
N VAL A 174 -12.38 13.27 -0.80
CA VAL A 174 -12.80 14.07 0.37
C VAL A 174 -12.65 15.54 0.09
N ASP A 175 -11.49 16.00 -0.42
CA ASP A 175 -11.22 17.42 -0.72
C ASP A 175 -12.16 17.96 -1.79
N THR A 176 -12.39 17.20 -2.87
CA THR A 176 -13.32 17.60 -3.94
C THR A 176 -14.75 17.76 -3.40
N ASN A 177 -15.24 16.79 -2.63
CA ASN A 177 -16.59 16.86 -2.10
C ASN A 177 -16.74 17.92 -1.00
N ARG A 178 -15.70 18.15 -0.19
CA ARG A 178 -15.64 19.26 0.79
C ARG A 178 -15.72 20.62 0.08
N SER A 179 -14.97 20.80 -0.99
CA SER A 179 -14.99 22.05 -1.79
C SER A 179 -16.34 22.27 -2.43
N ASN A 180 -16.92 21.24 -3.06
CA ASN A 180 -18.24 21.32 -3.68
C ASN A 180 -19.32 21.68 -2.63
N PHE A 181 -19.35 21.00 -1.50
CA PHE A 181 -20.27 21.29 -0.42
C PHE A 181 -20.13 22.75 0.06
N LYS A 182 -18.92 23.21 0.40
CA LYS A 182 -18.68 24.57 0.89
C LYS A 182 -19.07 25.65 -0.14
N THR A 183 -18.83 25.41 -1.42
CA THR A 183 -19.20 26.35 -2.48
C THR A 183 -20.72 26.49 -2.58
N HIS A 184 -21.46 25.39 -2.60
CA HIS A 184 -22.94 25.43 -2.67
C HIS A 184 -23.55 25.97 -1.38
N GLU A 185 -22.99 25.64 -0.21
CA GLU A 185 -23.40 26.23 1.08
C GLU A 185 -23.25 27.73 1.09
N LYS A 186 -22.09 28.27 0.62
CA LYS A 186 -21.87 29.73 0.50
C LYS A 186 -22.86 30.36 -0.46
N THR A 187 -23.15 29.72 -1.60
CA THR A 187 -24.13 30.19 -2.56
C THR A 187 -25.55 30.26 -1.96
N LEU A 188 -25.94 29.20 -1.22
CA LEU A 188 -27.23 29.15 -0.53
C LEU A 188 -27.34 30.25 0.52
N ILE A 189 -26.28 30.52 1.31
CA ILE A 189 -26.23 31.61 2.29
C ILE A 189 -26.44 32.98 1.59
N GLY A 190 -25.72 33.23 0.48
CA GLY A 190 -25.87 34.48 -0.29
C GLY A 190 -27.27 34.66 -0.85
N LYS A 191 -27.91 33.58 -1.35
CA LYS A 191 -29.32 33.64 -1.80
C LYS A 191 -30.28 33.93 -0.63
N LYS A 192 -30.06 33.30 0.53
CA LYS A 192 -30.82 33.57 1.76
C LYS A 192 -30.73 35.03 2.18
N ASP A 193 -29.53 35.58 2.20
CA ASP A 193 -29.32 37.01 2.55
C ASP A 193 -30.03 37.94 1.57
N SER A 194 -30.04 37.62 0.28
CA SER A 194 -30.80 38.34 -0.73
C SER A 194 -32.32 38.29 -0.51
N LEU A 195 -32.85 37.10 -0.10
CA LEU A 195 -34.28 36.97 0.23
C LEU A 195 -34.68 37.75 1.49
N ILE A 196 -33.80 37.83 2.48
CA ILE A 196 -33.97 38.65 3.67
C ILE A 196 -34.01 40.12 3.29
N GLN A 197 -33.07 40.61 2.45
CA GLN A 197 -33.03 41.99 1.98
C GLN A 197 -34.26 42.39 1.18
N LYS A 198 -34.81 41.47 0.38
CA LYS A 198 -36.04 41.68 -0.40
C LYS A 198 -37.32 41.53 0.40
N GLY A 199 -37.25 41.29 1.70
CA GLY A 199 -38.41 41.19 2.57
C GLY A 199 -39.21 39.87 2.50
N TYR A 200 -38.69 38.87 1.80
CA TYR A 200 -39.34 37.53 1.74
C TYR A 200 -39.15 36.74 3.03
N ILE A 201 -38.15 37.08 3.86
CA ILE A 201 -37.88 36.50 5.16
C ILE A 201 -37.69 37.61 6.18
N ASN A 202 -38.48 37.63 7.26
CA ASN A 202 -38.39 38.67 8.28
C ASN A 202 -37.09 38.56 9.09
N LYS A 203 -36.41 39.70 9.27
CA LYS A 203 -35.14 39.81 10.02
C LYS A 203 -35.30 39.62 11.53
N THR A 204 -36.51 39.89 12.05
CA THR A 204 -36.76 40.06 13.48
C THR A 204 -37.26 38.82 14.20
N ASP A 205 -37.66 37.82 13.48
CA ASP A 205 -38.15 36.62 14.14
C ASP A 205 -36.99 35.73 14.58
N ARG A 206 -36.97 35.40 15.85
CA ARG A 206 -36.19 34.26 16.40
C ARG A 206 -36.71 32.94 15.79
N ILE A 207 -36.67 32.84 14.48
CA ILE A 207 -37.08 31.67 13.73
C ILE A 207 -36.05 30.60 14.07
N ASP A 208 -36.51 29.54 14.69
CA ASP A 208 -35.74 28.31 14.93
C ASP A 208 -35.09 27.84 13.63
N GLU A 209 -33.91 27.21 13.69
CA GLU A 209 -33.19 26.70 12.52
C GLU A 209 -34.03 25.76 11.66
N GLU A 210 -34.99 25.05 12.27
CA GLU A 210 -35.92 24.17 11.59
C GLU A 210 -36.97 24.97 10.77
N GLN A 211 -37.47 26.05 11.30
CA GLN A 211 -38.38 26.96 10.58
C GLN A 211 -37.66 27.67 9.43
N LYS A 212 -36.41 28.12 9.62
CA LYS A 212 -35.56 28.68 8.53
C LYS A 212 -35.36 27.67 7.42
N ARG A 213 -35.10 26.41 7.78
CA ARG A 213 -34.96 25.32 6.84
C ARG A 213 -36.25 25.08 6.06
N THR A 214 -37.40 25.10 6.72
CA THR A 214 -38.72 24.95 6.10
C THR A 214 -38.99 26.03 5.10
N VAL A 215 -38.71 27.31 5.44
CA VAL A 215 -38.86 28.47 4.54
C VAL A 215 -37.94 28.35 3.32
N LEU A 216 -36.65 27.95 3.52
CA LEU A 216 -35.70 27.75 2.43
C LEU A 216 -36.14 26.61 1.50
N MET A 217 -36.66 25.52 2.07
CA MET A 217 -37.17 24.38 1.29
C MET A 217 -38.42 24.78 0.45
N THR A 218 -39.18 25.78 0.88
CA THR A 218 -40.36 26.27 0.15
C THR A 218 -40.00 27.22 -0.96
N ILE A 219 -39.02 28.14 -0.74
CA ILE A 219 -38.69 29.22 -1.68
C ILE A 219 -37.60 28.80 -2.67
N ILE A 220 -36.59 28.06 -2.20
CA ILE A 220 -35.43 27.61 -2.99
C ILE A 220 -35.16 26.13 -2.72
N PRO A 221 -36.10 25.21 -3.07
CA PRO A 221 -35.99 23.80 -2.72
C PRO A 221 -34.83 23.09 -3.41
N GLU A 222 -34.52 23.43 -4.65
CA GLU A 222 -33.47 22.74 -5.42
C GLU A 222 -32.09 23.01 -4.79
N GLU A 223 -31.74 24.26 -4.53
CA GLU A 223 -30.46 24.62 -3.93
C GLU A 223 -30.31 24.08 -2.51
N THR A 224 -31.40 24.06 -1.75
CA THR A 224 -31.40 23.52 -0.38
C THR A 224 -31.19 22.02 -0.38
N ASN A 225 -31.85 21.28 -1.28
CA ASN A 225 -31.70 19.85 -1.45
C ASN A 225 -30.29 19.50 -1.93
N ASP A 226 -29.72 20.29 -2.83
CA ASP A 226 -28.36 20.09 -3.32
C ASP A 226 -27.34 20.26 -2.20
N VAL A 227 -27.45 21.27 -1.36
CA VAL A 227 -26.55 21.44 -0.21
C VAL A 227 -26.68 20.27 0.77
N ILE A 228 -27.90 19.80 1.05
CA ILE A 228 -28.14 18.64 1.91
C ILE A 228 -27.48 17.38 1.30
N ARG A 229 -27.67 17.16 0.00
CA ARG A 229 -27.10 16.04 -0.73
C ARG A 229 -25.57 16.08 -0.71
N LEU A 230 -24.97 17.21 -1.03
CA LEU A 230 -23.51 17.40 -1.04
C LEU A 230 -22.90 17.27 0.37
N LYS A 231 -23.59 17.75 1.41
CA LYS A 231 -23.19 17.53 2.80
C LYS A 231 -23.13 16.04 3.14
N LYS A 232 -24.15 15.27 2.74
CA LYS A 232 -24.19 13.81 2.95
C LYS A 232 -23.04 13.11 2.22
N ILE A 233 -22.78 13.47 0.96
CA ILE A 233 -21.70 12.88 0.16
C ILE A 233 -20.34 13.19 0.81
N TYR A 234 -20.09 14.44 1.20
CA TYR A 234 -18.86 14.81 1.88
C TYR A 234 -18.69 14.04 3.20
N GLY A 235 -19.74 13.97 4.03
CA GLY A 235 -19.72 13.21 5.28
C GLY A 235 -19.44 11.72 5.07
N TYR A 236 -19.98 11.12 4.00
CA TYR A 236 -19.69 9.74 3.64
C TYR A 236 -18.20 9.52 3.35
N TYR A 237 -17.60 10.32 2.47
CA TYR A 237 -16.18 10.16 2.12
C TYR A 237 -15.26 10.48 3.30
N LEU A 238 -15.59 11.46 4.13
CA LEU A 238 -14.84 11.76 5.34
C LEU A 238 -14.83 10.58 6.34
N ASN A 239 -16.00 9.98 6.59
CA ASN A 239 -16.10 8.82 7.45
C ASN A 239 -15.35 7.62 6.86
N ARG A 240 -15.52 7.36 5.55
CA ARG A 240 -14.82 6.29 4.85
C ARG A 240 -13.30 6.46 4.93
N PHE A 241 -12.79 7.68 4.80
CA PHE A 241 -11.36 7.97 4.98
C PHE A 241 -10.89 7.61 6.39
N VAL A 242 -11.60 8.02 7.43
CA VAL A 242 -11.22 7.74 8.82
C VAL A 242 -11.19 6.23 9.08
N GLU A 243 -12.24 5.51 8.68
CA GLU A 243 -12.34 4.06 8.83
C GLU A 243 -11.22 3.32 8.12
N GLU A 244 -10.97 3.68 6.86
CA GLU A 244 -9.96 3.01 6.04
C GLU A 244 -8.54 3.32 6.51
N PHE A 245 -8.28 4.55 6.95
CA PHE A 245 -6.98 4.92 7.48
C PHE A 245 -6.67 4.20 8.80
N GLU A 246 -7.62 4.10 9.73
CA GLU A 246 -7.44 3.35 10.98
C GLU A 246 -7.27 1.85 10.72
N ARG A 247 -8.01 1.29 9.76
CA ARG A 247 -7.83 -0.11 9.32
C ARG A 247 -6.41 -0.34 8.81
N LEU A 248 -5.91 0.51 7.91
CA LEU A 248 -4.56 0.39 7.37
C LEU A 248 -3.48 0.58 8.42
N LYS A 249 -3.67 1.49 9.37
CA LYS A 249 -2.74 1.69 10.48
C LYS A 249 -2.60 0.43 11.34
N SER A 250 -3.71 -0.23 11.66
CA SER A 250 -3.73 -1.48 12.41
C SER A 250 -3.05 -2.62 11.62
N VAL A 251 -3.44 -2.82 10.37
CA VAL A 251 -2.90 -3.88 9.49
C VAL A 251 -1.40 -3.67 9.26
N ASN A 252 -0.98 -2.47 8.90
CA ASN A 252 0.42 -2.17 8.65
C ASN A 252 1.29 -2.41 9.90
N GLY A 253 0.81 -2.07 11.10
CA GLY A 253 1.55 -2.31 12.35
C GLY A 253 1.83 -3.79 12.60
N GLN A 254 0.83 -4.64 12.41
CA GLN A 254 0.97 -6.10 12.56
C GLN A 254 1.91 -6.69 11.48
N TRP A 255 1.77 -6.25 10.25
CA TRP A 255 2.56 -6.76 9.12
C TRP A 255 4.02 -6.32 9.19
N HIS A 256 4.32 -5.10 9.61
CA HIS A 256 5.70 -4.64 9.80
C HIS A 256 6.46 -5.58 10.74
N SER A 257 5.87 -5.90 11.89
CA SER A 257 6.49 -6.80 12.87
C SER A 257 6.68 -8.21 12.31
N ALA A 258 5.65 -8.77 11.67
CA ALA A 258 5.70 -10.13 11.13
C ALA A 258 6.73 -10.26 10.00
N ILE A 259 6.77 -9.32 9.06
CA ILE A 259 7.73 -9.34 7.94
C ILE A 259 9.16 -9.20 8.47
N LEU A 260 9.44 -8.23 9.33
CA LEU A 260 10.79 -8.05 9.89
C LEU A 260 11.25 -9.30 10.62
N LYS A 261 10.40 -9.88 11.47
CA LYS A 261 10.73 -11.12 12.19
C LYS A 261 11.03 -12.28 11.24
N ASN A 262 10.12 -12.54 10.30
CA ASN A 262 10.27 -13.66 9.39
C ASN A 262 11.47 -13.51 8.47
N THR A 263 11.70 -12.31 7.93
CA THR A 263 12.86 -12.03 7.09
C THR A 263 14.17 -12.19 7.87
N SER A 264 14.24 -11.69 9.10
CA SER A 264 15.43 -11.85 9.96
C SER A 264 15.75 -13.32 10.22
N ILE A 265 14.74 -14.14 10.53
CA ILE A 265 14.93 -15.60 10.73
C ILE A 265 15.49 -16.26 9.48
N LYS A 266 14.94 -15.96 8.30
CA LYS A 266 15.43 -16.51 7.02
C LYS A 266 16.89 -16.11 6.74
N ILE A 267 17.22 -14.83 6.97
CA ILE A 267 18.59 -14.32 6.76
C ILE A 267 19.57 -15.00 7.72
N ILE A 268 19.23 -15.12 9.01
CA ILE A 268 20.06 -15.82 10.00
C ILE A 268 20.34 -17.24 9.53
N ALA A 269 19.32 -18.01 9.15
CA ALA A 269 19.47 -19.38 8.69
C ALA A 269 20.44 -19.51 7.50
N VAL A 270 20.39 -18.57 6.53
CA VAL A 270 21.31 -18.55 5.38
C VAL A 270 22.77 -18.37 5.82
N TYR A 271 23.03 -17.51 6.81
CA TYR A 271 24.38 -17.29 7.29
C TYR A 271 24.88 -18.37 8.26
N GLU A 272 24.01 -19.01 9.01
CA GLU A 272 24.33 -20.18 9.82
C GLU A 272 24.79 -21.35 8.94
N ASP A 273 24.10 -21.62 7.84
CA ASP A 273 24.50 -22.62 6.86
C ASP A 273 25.87 -22.31 6.24
N PHE A 274 26.11 -21.04 5.89
CA PHE A 274 27.40 -20.59 5.38
C PHE A 274 28.52 -20.82 6.40
N GLN A 275 28.32 -20.37 7.64
CA GLN A 275 29.30 -20.52 8.71
C GLN A 275 29.66 -22.00 8.96
N LYS A 276 28.66 -22.86 9.05
CA LYS A 276 28.87 -24.31 9.25
C LYS A 276 29.73 -24.90 8.15
N ASN A 277 29.41 -24.64 6.89
CA ASN A 277 30.15 -25.17 5.75
C ASN A 277 31.61 -24.72 5.70
N HIS A 278 31.94 -23.55 6.26
CA HIS A 278 33.29 -23.00 6.25
C HIS A 278 34.12 -23.36 7.46
N ILE A 279 33.55 -23.56 8.63
CA ILE A 279 34.23 -24.07 9.81
C ILE A 279 34.76 -25.48 9.49
N ASP A 280 33.93 -26.33 8.89
CA ASP A 280 34.34 -27.69 8.49
C ASP A 280 35.48 -27.69 7.46
N SER A 281 35.45 -26.73 6.51
CA SER A 281 36.50 -26.56 5.51
C SER A 281 37.83 -26.05 6.11
N ILE A 282 37.80 -25.15 7.07
CA ILE A 282 38.99 -24.64 7.77
C ILE A 282 39.62 -25.74 8.61
N ASN A 283 38.80 -26.52 9.32
CA ASN A 283 39.28 -27.63 10.12
C ASN A 283 39.92 -28.75 9.27
N ALA A 284 39.51 -28.92 8.00
CA ALA A 284 40.09 -29.86 7.08
C ALA A 284 41.46 -29.45 6.49
N ILE A 285 41.84 -28.17 6.57
CA ILE A 285 43.12 -27.62 6.07
C ILE A 285 44.21 -27.61 7.16
N GLY A 286 43.82 -27.58 8.42
CA GLY A 286 44.74 -27.54 9.59
C GLY A 286 45.18 -28.91 9.97
#